data_e6011bb60de0a369af6d4b6b4243c441
#
_entry.id   e6011bb60de0a369af6d4b6b4243c441
#
_cell.length_a   1.000
_cell.length_b   1.000
_cell.length_c   1.000
_cell.angle_alpha   90.00
_cell.angle_beta   90.00
_cell.angle_gamma   90.00
#
_symmetry.space_group_name_H-M   'P 1'
#
loop_
_entity.id
_entity.type
_entity.pdbx_description
1 polymer ?
#
loop_
_entity_poly.entity_id
_entity_poly.type
_entity_poly.pdbx_seq_one_letter_code
_entity_poly.pdbx_strand_id
1 'polypeptide(L)'
;MEPGPLQPLDEDWERALVVGFGAAAAIAPWTDQGKTVVYCMVTSGEAGIDVLDPERCRLVREAEQVESARIVGVDIVEFLGLPDGVVEYGVPLRAAIAQQVRRHRPDIVITGNHHPTWGGTTPNQPDHIAVGRAVIDAVQDAGNRWIHRDQLGHGLESWGDTTQVWVAGSPVAGHAVDTTDTFDRGVASLEAHRAYIDGLGWQDFDAAEFLESMSRPTGSRLGTTHAAAFEVIGLTWGA
;
A
#
# COMPACT_ATOMS: atom_id res chain seq x y z
N MET A 1 -27.57 4.26 -2.74
CA MET A 1 -27.18 5.68 -2.57
C MET A 1 -25.90 5.85 -3.35
N GLU A 2 -25.89 6.71 -4.35
CA GLU A 2 -24.65 6.99 -5.09
C GLU A 2 -23.58 7.56 -4.14
N PRO A 3 -22.33 7.14 -4.27
CA PRO A 3 -21.25 7.67 -3.45
C PRO A 3 -21.04 9.17 -3.77
N GLY A 4 -20.91 9.99 -2.72
CA GLY A 4 -20.73 11.43 -2.85
C GLY A 4 -19.39 11.84 -3.48
N PRO A 5 -19.15 13.15 -3.68
CA PRO A 5 -17.88 13.64 -4.20
C PRO A 5 -16.73 13.29 -3.26
N LEU A 6 -15.53 13.11 -3.85
CA LEU A 6 -14.27 12.90 -3.10
C LEU A 6 -13.60 14.25 -2.88
N GLN A 7 -12.86 14.34 -1.78
CA GLN A 7 -12.01 15.50 -1.50
C GLN A 7 -10.58 15.22 -2.01
N PRO A 8 -9.84 16.23 -2.48
CA PRO A 8 -8.43 16.05 -2.76
C PRO A 8 -7.67 15.70 -1.48
N LEU A 9 -6.63 14.86 -1.62
CA LEU A 9 -5.70 14.59 -0.52
C LEU A 9 -4.90 15.86 -0.18
N ASP A 10 -4.56 16.00 1.09
CA ASP A 10 -3.54 16.96 1.52
C ASP A 10 -2.16 16.35 1.22
N GLU A 11 -1.44 16.95 0.28
CA GLU A 11 -0.14 16.48 -0.17
C GLU A 11 1.04 17.24 0.47
N ASP A 12 0.85 17.92 1.59
CA ASP A 12 1.91 18.61 2.35
C ASP A 12 2.70 17.63 3.21
N TRP A 13 3.47 16.77 2.54
CA TRP A 13 4.37 15.79 3.15
C TRP A 13 5.57 15.52 2.23
N GLU A 14 6.65 14.97 2.77
CA GLU A 14 7.88 14.68 2.02
C GLU A 14 8.20 13.18 1.92
N ARG A 15 7.80 12.39 2.93
CA ARG A 15 8.15 10.96 3.03
C ARG A 15 6.93 10.11 3.29
N ALA A 16 6.79 9.04 2.51
CA ALA A 16 5.77 8.02 2.72
C ALA A 16 6.38 6.63 2.85
N LEU A 17 5.80 5.83 3.74
CA LEU A 17 6.04 4.39 3.82
C LEU A 17 4.78 3.68 3.31
N VAL A 18 4.91 2.89 2.26
CA VAL A 18 3.82 2.07 1.72
C VAL A 18 3.99 0.65 2.23
N VAL A 19 3.05 0.19 3.04
CA VAL A 19 3.06 -1.16 3.61
C VAL A 19 2.02 -2.02 2.92
N GLY A 20 2.50 -3.01 2.15
CA GLY A 20 1.67 -3.84 1.31
C GLY A 20 1.57 -3.34 -0.13
N PHE A 21 0.64 -3.91 -0.89
CA PHE A 21 0.46 -3.66 -2.32
C PHE A 21 -0.68 -2.65 -2.57
N GLY A 22 -0.54 -1.79 -3.58
CA GLY A 22 -1.63 -0.95 -4.11
C GLY A 22 -1.23 0.48 -4.45
N ALA A 23 -2.09 1.13 -5.24
CA ALA A 23 -2.04 2.56 -5.59
C ALA A 23 -0.83 3.03 -6.42
N ALA A 24 -0.19 2.17 -7.23
CA ALA A 24 0.99 2.53 -8.03
C ALA A 24 0.82 3.80 -8.86
N ALA A 25 -0.36 4.00 -9.49
CA ALA A 25 -0.64 5.22 -10.26
C ALA A 25 -0.63 6.48 -9.40
N ALA A 26 -0.96 6.39 -8.11
CA ALA A 26 -0.90 7.51 -7.17
C ALA A 26 0.53 7.80 -6.70
N ILE A 27 1.39 6.80 -6.66
CA ILE A 27 2.79 6.98 -6.25
C ILE A 27 3.60 7.77 -7.29
N ALA A 28 3.32 7.55 -8.57
CA ALA A 28 4.06 8.17 -9.66
C ALA A 28 4.07 9.72 -9.62
N PRO A 29 2.95 10.45 -9.44
CA PRO A 29 2.98 11.90 -9.34
C PRO A 29 3.77 12.40 -8.11
N TRP A 30 3.77 11.66 -7.01
CA TRP A 30 4.50 12.03 -5.80
C TRP A 30 6.01 11.89 -5.95
N THR A 31 6.47 10.81 -6.59
CA THR A 31 7.91 10.65 -6.90
C THR A 31 8.39 11.68 -7.92
N ASP A 32 7.55 12.06 -8.91
CA ASP A 32 7.84 13.14 -9.85
C ASP A 32 7.96 14.52 -9.17
N GLN A 33 7.24 14.73 -8.07
CA GLN A 33 7.35 15.92 -7.22
C GLN A 33 8.61 15.91 -6.34
N GLY A 34 9.42 14.84 -6.36
CA GLY A 34 10.62 14.68 -5.55
C GLY A 34 10.36 14.14 -4.15
N LYS A 35 9.16 13.68 -3.84
CA LYS A 35 8.85 13.04 -2.55
C LYS A 35 9.53 11.68 -2.45
N THR A 36 9.95 11.32 -1.25
CA THR A 36 10.55 10.02 -0.98
C THR A 36 9.47 9.01 -0.61
N VAL A 37 9.38 7.93 -1.39
CA VAL A 37 8.46 6.81 -1.12
C VAL A 37 9.26 5.54 -0.94
N VAL A 38 8.97 4.79 0.12
CA VAL A 38 9.57 3.48 0.41
C VAL A 38 8.48 2.42 0.40
N TYR A 39 8.72 1.31 -0.28
CA TYR A 39 7.84 0.15 -0.22
C TYR A 39 8.34 -0.86 0.81
N CYS A 40 7.43 -1.30 1.67
CA CYS A 40 7.63 -2.36 2.65
C CYS A 40 6.61 -3.47 2.41
N MET A 41 7.04 -4.54 1.78
CA MET A 41 6.23 -5.72 1.51
C MET A 41 6.28 -6.64 2.72
N VAL A 42 5.12 -6.99 3.27
CA VAL A 42 5.03 -7.85 4.47
C VAL A 42 5.38 -9.30 4.13
N THR A 43 4.91 -9.77 2.97
CA THR A 43 5.23 -11.08 2.39
C THR A 43 5.93 -10.88 1.05
N SER A 44 6.43 -11.93 0.46
CA SER A 44 6.96 -11.92 -0.91
C SER A 44 5.94 -12.40 -1.93
N GLY A 45 4.70 -12.66 -1.53
CA GLY A 45 3.65 -13.18 -2.41
C GLY A 45 3.91 -14.61 -2.89
N GLU A 46 4.64 -15.40 -2.08
CA GLU A 46 5.16 -16.72 -2.46
C GLU A 46 4.07 -17.79 -2.61
N ALA A 47 2.87 -17.56 -2.08
CA ALA A 47 1.70 -18.42 -2.28
C ALA A 47 0.82 -17.97 -3.45
N GLY A 48 1.19 -16.91 -4.17
CA GLY A 48 0.32 -16.27 -5.16
C GLY A 48 0.26 -16.96 -6.53
N ILE A 49 1.17 -17.91 -6.83
CA ILE A 49 1.21 -18.66 -8.12
C ILE A 49 1.18 -20.15 -7.85
N ASP A 50 -0.01 -20.76 -7.97
CA ASP A 50 -0.26 -22.16 -7.60
C ASP A 50 0.66 -23.19 -8.27
N VAL A 51 1.11 -22.94 -9.49
CA VAL A 51 1.98 -23.86 -10.26
C VAL A 51 3.47 -23.73 -9.93
N LEU A 52 3.87 -22.80 -9.07
CA LEU A 52 5.24 -22.60 -8.62
C LEU A 52 5.37 -23.00 -7.16
N ASP A 53 6.50 -23.67 -6.81
CA ASP A 53 6.85 -23.84 -5.42
C ASP A 53 7.12 -22.47 -4.75
N PRO A 54 6.87 -22.33 -3.44
CA PRO A 54 6.97 -21.04 -2.77
C PRO A 54 8.35 -20.39 -2.84
N GLU A 55 9.44 -21.16 -2.81
CA GLU A 55 10.81 -20.60 -2.87
C GLU A 55 11.07 -19.95 -4.24
N ARG A 56 10.66 -20.61 -5.30
CA ARG A 56 10.78 -20.09 -6.65
C ARG A 56 9.81 -18.94 -6.91
N CYS A 57 8.56 -19.09 -6.45
CA CYS A 57 7.55 -18.03 -6.55
C CYS A 57 8.04 -16.74 -5.88
N ARG A 58 8.61 -16.84 -4.67
CA ARG A 58 9.19 -15.70 -3.95
C ARG A 58 10.16 -14.90 -4.81
N LEU A 59 11.14 -15.57 -5.43
CA LEU A 59 12.16 -14.91 -6.26
C LEU A 59 11.56 -14.17 -7.45
N VAL A 60 10.58 -14.76 -8.11
CA VAL A 60 9.87 -14.15 -9.24
C VAL A 60 9.08 -12.93 -8.76
N ARG A 61 8.29 -13.07 -7.70
CA ARG A 61 7.43 -12.01 -7.16
C ARG A 61 8.23 -10.82 -6.62
N GLU A 62 9.35 -11.07 -5.92
CA GLU A 62 10.26 -10.02 -5.46
C GLU A 62 10.84 -9.22 -6.64
N ALA A 63 11.29 -9.91 -7.70
CA ALA A 63 11.82 -9.25 -8.88
C ALA A 63 10.76 -8.40 -9.61
N GLU A 64 9.56 -8.93 -9.78
CA GLU A 64 8.43 -8.19 -10.36
C GLU A 64 8.06 -6.95 -9.53
N GLN A 65 8.03 -7.10 -8.20
CA GLN A 65 7.70 -5.98 -7.29
C GLN A 65 8.76 -4.87 -7.35
N VAL A 66 10.05 -5.22 -7.43
CA VAL A 66 11.13 -4.24 -7.58
C VAL A 66 11.03 -3.50 -8.92
N GLU A 67 10.73 -4.20 -10.01
CA GLU A 67 10.55 -3.57 -11.33
C GLU A 67 9.29 -2.68 -11.34
N SER A 68 8.18 -3.16 -10.80
CA SER A 68 6.95 -2.38 -10.64
C SER A 68 7.18 -1.07 -9.86
N ALA A 69 7.92 -1.14 -8.76
CA ALA A 69 8.30 0.01 -7.94
C ALA A 69 9.17 1.01 -8.73
N ARG A 70 10.17 0.52 -9.46
CA ARG A 70 11.05 1.34 -10.28
C ARG A 70 10.30 2.14 -11.35
N ILE A 71 9.28 1.56 -11.97
CA ILE A 71 8.44 2.23 -12.99
C ILE A 71 7.75 3.46 -12.42
N VAL A 72 7.35 3.45 -11.16
CA VAL A 72 6.69 4.57 -10.49
C VAL A 72 7.66 5.43 -9.65
N GLY A 73 8.98 5.26 -9.84
CA GLY A 73 10.01 6.10 -9.22
C GLY A 73 10.34 5.75 -7.76
N VAL A 74 10.05 4.53 -7.33
CA VAL A 74 10.40 4.04 -5.99
C VAL A 74 11.67 3.20 -6.06
N ASP A 75 12.73 3.66 -5.38
CA ASP A 75 14.04 3.02 -5.38
C ASP A 75 14.25 2.01 -4.25
N ILE A 76 13.47 2.10 -3.17
CA ILE A 76 13.63 1.26 -1.98
C ILE A 76 12.42 0.35 -1.83
N VAL A 77 12.66 -0.96 -1.97
CA VAL A 77 11.67 -2.01 -1.71
C VAL A 77 12.24 -2.97 -0.67
N GLU A 78 11.60 -3.05 0.48
CA GLU A 78 11.98 -3.96 1.55
C GLU A 78 10.94 -5.08 1.71
N PHE A 79 11.40 -6.29 2.03
CA PHE A 79 10.55 -7.44 2.27
C PHE A 79 10.74 -7.91 3.71
N LEU A 80 9.64 -8.00 4.49
CA LEU A 80 9.70 -8.46 5.87
C LEU A 80 9.81 -9.98 5.98
N GLY A 81 9.45 -10.71 4.91
CA GLY A 81 9.60 -12.16 4.82
C GLY A 81 8.64 -12.95 5.71
N LEU A 82 7.47 -12.38 6.05
CA LEU A 82 6.43 -13.15 6.71
C LEU A 82 5.78 -14.11 5.69
N PRO A 83 5.30 -15.30 6.14
CA PRO A 83 4.67 -16.26 5.26
C PRO A 83 3.39 -15.72 4.60
N ASP A 84 3.32 -15.82 3.27
CA ASP A 84 2.19 -15.35 2.46
C ASP A 84 0.94 -16.24 2.63
N GLY A 85 -0.23 -15.60 2.67
CA GLY A 85 -1.53 -16.26 2.80
C GLY A 85 -1.93 -16.62 4.23
N VAL A 86 -1.03 -16.45 5.21
CA VAL A 86 -1.23 -16.83 6.62
C VAL A 86 -0.74 -15.78 7.61
N VAL A 87 -0.73 -14.51 7.22
CA VAL A 87 -0.32 -13.41 8.08
C VAL A 87 -1.35 -13.21 9.19
N GLU A 88 -0.90 -13.32 10.44
CA GLU A 88 -1.74 -13.11 11.60
C GLU A 88 -1.58 -11.70 12.16
N TYR A 89 -2.70 -11.00 12.41
CA TYR A 89 -2.68 -9.77 13.21
C TYR A 89 -2.20 -10.07 14.63
N GLY A 90 -1.23 -9.31 15.11
CA GLY A 90 -0.71 -9.48 16.45
C GLY A 90 0.53 -8.64 16.76
N VAL A 91 1.05 -8.78 17.97
CA VAL A 91 2.22 -8.03 18.43
C VAL A 91 3.45 -8.23 17.54
N PRO A 92 3.77 -9.45 17.03
CA PRO A 92 4.94 -9.64 16.17
C PRO A 92 4.84 -8.85 14.86
N LEU A 93 3.68 -8.85 14.20
CA LEU A 93 3.44 -8.09 12.96
C LEU A 93 3.53 -6.59 13.22
N ARG A 94 2.88 -6.09 14.29
CA ARG A 94 2.96 -4.68 14.68
C ARG A 94 4.40 -4.25 14.97
N ALA A 95 5.18 -5.09 15.66
CA ALA A 95 6.59 -4.82 15.95
C ALA A 95 7.42 -4.71 14.65
N ALA A 96 7.24 -5.63 13.71
CA ALA A 96 7.95 -5.59 12.43
C ALA A 96 7.64 -4.32 11.64
N ILE A 97 6.37 -3.91 11.58
CA ILE A 97 5.95 -2.68 10.89
C ILE A 97 6.44 -1.44 11.65
N ALA A 98 6.31 -1.38 12.99
CA ALA A 98 6.79 -0.26 13.79
C ALA A 98 8.30 -0.04 13.65
N GLN A 99 9.07 -1.12 13.44
CA GLN A 99 10.49 -1.02 13.14
C GLN A 99 10.75 -0.28 11.82
N GLN A 100 9.95 -0.53 10.79
CA GLN A 100 10.08 0.17 9.51
C GLN A 100 9.66 1.63 9.62
N VAL A 101 8.60 1.93 10.35
CA VAL A 101 8.21 3.33 10.64
C VAL A 101 9.33 4.07 11.36
N ARG A 102 9.96 3.48 12.38
CA ARG A 102 11.11 4.07 13.09
C ARG A 102 12.33 4.25 12.19
N ARG A 103 12.56 3.32 11.25
CA ARG A 103 13.70 3.36 10.32
C ARG A 103 13.54 4.46 9.29
N HIS A 104 12.38 4.53 8.65
CA HIS A 104 12.14 5.42 7.51
C HIS A 104 11.58 6.78 7.90
N ARG A 105 11.03 6.92 9.11
CA ARG A 105 10.50 8.18 9.66
C ARG A 105 9.55 8.89 8.71
N PRO A 106 8.46 8.21 8.27
CA PRO A 106 7.53 8.77 7.29
C PRO A 106 6.60 9.82 7.92
N ASP A 107 6.20 10.81 7.13
CA ASP A 107 5.16 11.79 7.49
C ASP A 107 3.77 11.15 7.39
N ILE A 108 3.60 10.27 6.38
CA ILE A 108 2.39 9.47 6.18
C ILE A 108 2.73 8.00 5.97
N VAL A 109 1.81 7.11 6.32
CA VAL A 109 1.89 5.69 5.98
C VAL A 109 0.71 5.30 5.11
N ILE A 110 0.98 4.59 4.00
CA ILE A 110 -0.05 4.11 3.08
C ILE A 110 -0.14 2.59 3.24
N THR A 111 -1.36 2.05 3.28
CA THR A 111 -1.60 0.60 3.35
C THR A 111 -2.80 0.20 2.51
N GLY A 112 -3.01 -1.11 2.35
CA GLY A 112 -4.18 -1.68 1.67
C GLY A 112 -5.42 -1.72 2.56
N ASN A 113 -6.54 -2.07 1.94
CA ASN A 113 -7.84 -2.19 2.58
C ASN A 113 -7.82 -3.18 3.76
N HIS A 114 -8.16 -2.71 4.95
CA HIS A 114 -8.28 -3.52 6.18
C HIS A 114 -9.71 -3.90 6.54
N HIS A 115 -10.69 -3.46 5.76
CA HIS A 115 -12.09 -3.83 5.97
C HIS A 115 -12.35 -5.27 5.52
N PRO A 116 -13.39 -5.93 6.08
CA PRO A 116 -13.72 -7.31 5.73
C PRO A 116 -14.10 -7.51 4.26
N THR A 117 -14.48 -6.45 3.56
CA THR A 117 -14.90 -6.48 2.16
C THR A 117 -14.27 -5.37 1.34
N TRP A 118 -14.26 -5.55 0.01
CA TRP A 118 -13.90 -4.52 -0.97
C TRP A 118 -15.05 -3.54 -1.29
N GLY A 119 -16.13 -3.65 -0.56
CA GLY A 119 -17.41 -3.03 -0.81
C GLY A 119 -18.48 -4.10 -1.13
N GLY A 120 -19.72 -3.82 -0.79
CA GLY A 120 -20.80 -4.77 -0.95
C GLY A 120 -20.52 -6.10 -0.23
N THR A 121 -20.59 -7.22 -0.98
CA THR A 121 -20.45 -8.58 -0.45
C THR A 121 -19.12 -9.26 -0.83
N THR A 122 -18.26 -8.60 -1.61
CA THR A 122 -16.98 -9.18 -2.04
C THR A 122 -16.01 -9.24 -0.87
N PRO A 123 -15.61 -10.43 -0.39
CA PRO A 123 -14.70 -10.55 0.76
C PRO A 123 -13.30 -10.05 0.42
N ASN A 124 -12.64 -9.47 1.41
CA ASN A 124 -11.23 -9.14 1.33
C ASN A 124 -10.36 -10.32 1.77
N GLN A 125 -9.09 -10.33 1.39
CA GLN A 125 -8.14 -11.35 1.81
C GLN A 125 -7.74 -11.20 3.28
N PRO A 126 -7.56 -12.31 4.03
CA PRO A 126 -7.17 -12.26 5.44
C PRO A 126 -5.87 -11.48 5.69
N ASP A 127 -4.85 -11.66 4.85
CA ASP A 127 -3.57 -10.98 4.99
C ASP A 127 -3.72 -9.45 4.82
N HIS A 128 -4.53 -9.00 3.87
CA HIS A 128 -4.80 -7.56 3.69
C HIS A 128 -5.45 -6.96 4.94
N ILE A 129 -6.44 -7.68 5.51
CA ILE A 129 -7.14 -7.25 6.73
C ILE A 129 -6.15 -7.19 7.91
N ALA A 130 -5.34 -8.24 8.09
CA ALA A 130 -4.38 -8.34 9.17
C ALA A 130 -3.31 -7.24 9.07
N VAL A 131 -2.71 -7.06 7.88
CA VAL A 131 -1.66 -6.06 7.62
C VAL A 131 -2.20 -4.64 7.78
N GLY A 132 -3.28 -4.29 7.09
CA GLY A 132 -3.80 -2.94 7.15
C GLY A 132 -4.22 -2.54 8.57
N ARG A 133 -4.81 -3.47 9.35
CA ARG A 133 -5.10 -3.24 10.76
C ARG A 133 -3.82 -3.05 11.58
N ALA A 134 -2.81 -3.90 11.35
CA ALA A 134 -1.55 -3.83 12.09
C ALA A 134 -0.77 -2.53 11.79
N VAL A 135 -0.86 -2.00 10.57
CA VAL A 135 -0.26 -0.71 10.20
C VAL A 135 -0.81 0.43 11.05
N ILE A 136 -2.13 0.53 11.19
CA ILE A 136 -2.78 1.60 11.98
C ILE A 136 -2.27 1.60 13.43
N ASP A 137 -2.16 0.41 14.03
CA ASP A 137 -1.69 0.28 15.40
C ASP A 137 -0.15 0.46 15.51
N ALA A 138 0.61 -0.06 14.53
CA ALA A 138 2.08 -0.02 14.52
C ALA A 138 2.63 1.41 14.38
N VAL A 139 1.94 2.28 13.68
CA VAL A 139 2.33 3.70 13.60
C VAL A 139 2.27 4.37 14.96
N GLN A 140 1.24 4.07 15.75
CA GLN A 140 1.13 4.57 17.14
C GLN A 140 2.19 3.92 18.04
N ASP A 141 2.45 2.62 17.89
CA ASP A 141 3.53 1.91 18.60
C ASP A 141 4.91 2.53 18.33
N ALA A 142 5.17 2.92 17.08
CA ALA A 142 6.44 3.52 16.69
C ALA A 142 6.74 4.83 17.41
N GLY A 143 5.72 5.63 17.73
CA GLY A 143 5.83 6.86 18.50
C GLY A 143 6.08 6.63 20.00
N ASN A 144 5.80 5.44 20.52
CA ASN A 144 5.91 5.15 21.94
C ASN A 144 7.25 4.48 22.28
N ARG A 145 8.11 5.16 23.05
CA ARG A 145 9.42 4.63 23.47
C ARG A 145 9.37 3.39 24.37
N TRP A 146 8.21 3.05 24.93
CA TRP A 146 8.05 1.94 25.84
C TRP A 146 7.51 0.67 25.17
N ILE A 147 7.05 0.79 23.93
CA ILE A 147 6.57 -0.31 23.11
C ILE A 147 7.72 -0.75 22.19
N HIS A 148 7.92 -2.07 22.03
CA HIS A 148 9.02 -2.65 21.22
C HIS A 148 10.40 -2.03 21.58
N ARG A 149 10.73 -2.01 22.86
CA ARG A 149 11.93 -1.35 23.40
C ARG A 149 13.24 -1.93 22.89
N ASP A 150 13.26 -3.20 22.55
CA ASP A 150 14.40 -3.90 21.94
C ASP A 150 14.89 -3.20 20.67
N GLN A 151 13.98 -2.64 19.88
CA GLN A 151 14.31 -1.90 18.65
C GLN A 151 15.14 -0.65 18.94
N LEU A 152 14.85 0.06 20.03
CA LEU A 152 15.53 1.31 20.41
C LEU A 152 16.98 1.07 20.85
N GLY A 153 17.31 -0.14 21.32
CA GLY A 153 18.67 -0.52 21.67
C GLY A 153 19.61 -0.74 20.47
N HIS A 154 19.08 -0.75 19.24
CA HIS A 154 19.82 -1.03 18.01
C HIS A 154 19.94 0.19 17.07
N GLY A 155 19.92 1.39 17.64
CA GLY A 155 20.11 2.64 16.88
C GLY A 155 18.85 3.23 16.25
N LEU A 156 17.69 2.64 16.51
CA LEU A 156 16.42 3.24 16.17
C LEU A 156 15.94 4.16 17.30
N GLU A 157 15.19 5.20 16.94
CA GLU A 157 14.52 6.08 17.89
C GLU A 157 13.00 5.95 17.71
N SER A 158 12.23 6.37 18.72
CA SER A 158 10.78 6.48 18.56
C SER A 158 10.46 7.53 17.51
N TRP A 159 9.45 7.25 16.68
CA TRP A 159 8.99 8.15 15.64
C TRP A 159 7.48 8.37 15.80
N GLY A 160 7.07 9.56 16.21
CA GLY A 160 5.67 9.94 16.47
C GLY A 160 5.14 11.04 15.55
N ASP A 161 5.93 11.45 14.54
CA ASP A 161 5.57 12.57 13.67
C ASP A 161 4.78 12.11 12.42
N THR A 162 4.48 10.83 12.29
CA THR A 162 3.51 10.34 11.30
C THR A 162 2.12 10.88 11.65
N THR A 163 1.53 11.65 10.75
CA THR A 163 0.27 12.37 11.01
C THR A 163 -0.97 11.60 10.56
N GLN A 164 -0.83 10.76 9.53
CA GLN A 164 -1.96 10.07 8.89
C GLN A 164 -1.58 8.67 8.42
N VAL A 165 -2.58 7.78 8.40
CA VAL A 165 -2.55 6.53 7.63
C VAL A 165 -3.58 6.63 6.51
N TRP A 166 -3.15 6.38 5.28
CA TRP A 166 -4.00 6.35 4.10
C TRP A 166 -4.24 4.91 3.67
N VAL A 167 -5.50 4.56 3.49
CA VAL A 167 -5.91 3.19 3.13
C VAL A 167 -6.40 3.15 1.69
N ALA A 168 -5.60 2.55 0.83
CA ALA A 168 -5.95 2.33 -0.58
C ALA A 168 -6.98 1.20 -0.72
N GLY A 169 -7.92 1.34 -1.66
CA GLY A 169 -8.95 0.34 -1.91
C GLY A 169 -9.99 0.21 -0.81
N SER A 170 -10.07 1.18 0.12
CA SER A 170 -11.09 1.19 1.16
C SER A 170 -12.50 1.43 0.60
N PRO A 171 -13.52 0.66 1.05
CA PRO A 171 -14.90 0.88 0.64
C PRO A 171 -15.52 2.19 1.18
N VAL A 172 -14.83 2.85 2.13
CA VAL A 172 -15.27 4.10 2.76
C VAL A 172 -14.35 5.27 2.45
N ALA A 173 -13.59 5.18 1.35
CA ALA A 173 -12.69 6.24 0.88
C ALA A 173 -13.44 7.56 0.68
N GLY A 174 -12.90 8.62 1.31
CA GLY A 174 -13.43 10.00 1.26
C GLY A 174 -12.53 10.98 0.51
N HIS A 175 -11.28 10.59 0.22
CA HIS A 175 -10.28 11.45 -0.43
C HIS A 175 -9.72 10.75 -1.66
N ALA A 176 -9.12 11.53 -2.56
CA ALA A 176 -8.46 10.99 -3.75
C ALA A 176 -7.35 11.92 -4.24
N VAL A 177 -6.45 11.34 -5.06
CA VAL A 177 -5.43 12.06 -5.82
C VAL A 177 -5.70 11.88 -7.31
N ASP A 178 -5.48 12.95 -8.09
CA ASP A 178 -5.53 12.89 -9.56
C ASP A 178 -4.36 12.05 -10.09
N THR A 179 -4.68 11.06 -10.90
CA THR A 179 -3.70 10.17 -11.54
C THR A 179 -3.79 10.24 -13.07
N THR A 180 -4.45 11.25 -13.62
CA THR A 180 -4.69 11.38 -15.07
C THR A 180 -3.38 11.31 -15.85
N ASP A 181 -2.39 12.12 -15.46
CA ASP A 181 -1.12 12.20 -16.18
C ASP A 181 -0.18 11.02 -15.91
N THR A 182 -0.46 10.20 -14.89
CA THR A 182 0.37 9.06 -14.49
C THR A 182 -0.33 7.71 -14.66
N PHE A 183 -1.50 7.69 -15.27
CA PHE A 183 -2.30 6.48 -15.49
C PHE A 183 -1.49 5.39 -16.22
N ASP A 184 -0.82 5.75 -17.31
CA ASP A 184 -0.03 4.81 -18.12
C ASP A 184 1.14 4.20 -17.32
N ARG A 185 1.74 4.97 -16.39
CA ARG A 185 2.77 4.42 -15.48
C ARG A 185 2.18 3.44 -14.48
N GLY A 186 0.97 3.68 -14.02
CA GLY A 186 0.22 2.73 -13.20
C GLY A 186 -0.06 1.43 -13.95
N VAL A 187 -0.43 1.51 -15.23
CA VAL A 187 -0.61 0.36 -16.12
C VAL A 187 0.70 -0.41 -16.29
N ALA A 188 1.78 0.26 -16.65
CA ALA A 188 3.09 -0.37 -16.83
C ALA A 188 3.60 -1.03 -15.53
N SER A 189 3.35 -0.40 -14.36
CA SER A 189 3.68 -0.96 -13.06
C SER A 189 2.91 -2.25 -12.76
N LEU A 190 1.63 -2.31 -13.13
CA LEU A 190 0.83 -3.53 -12.99
C LEU A 190 1.31 -4.62 -13.97
N GLU A 191 1.61 -4.27 -15.22
CA GLU A 191 2.14 -5.19 -16.24
C GLU A 191 3.49 -5.79 -15.86
N ALA A 192 4.27 -5.13 -15.02
CA ALA A 192 5.54 -5.69 -14.51
C ALA A 192 5.33 -6.97 -13.69
N HIS A 193 4.11 -7.19 -13.16
CA HIS A 193 3.73 -8.42 -12.45
C HIS A 193 3.30 -9.55 -13.41
N ARG A 194 4.08 -9.77 -14.48
CA ARG A 194 3.72 -10.64 -15.58
C ARG A 194 3.48 -12.09 -15.18
N ALA A 195 4.42 -12.69 -14.46
CA ALA A 195 4.31 -14.09 -14.05
C ALA A 195 3.15 -14.29 -13.06
N TYR A 196 2.90 -13.29 -12.21
CA TYR A 196 1.74 -13.30 -11.31
C TYR A 196 0.43 -13.26 -12.09
N ILE A 197 0.27 -12.34 -13.03
CA ILE A 197 -0.93 -12.19 -13.87
C ILE A 197 -1.18 -13.47 -14.66
N ASP A 198 -0.14 -14.01 -15.32
CA ASP A 198 -0.23 -15.27 -16.06
C ASP A 198 -0.61 -16.44 -15.11
N GLY A 199 -0.10 -16.44 -13.88
CA GLY A 199 -0.38 -17.45 -12.86
C GLY A 199 -1.79 -17.43 -12.29
N LEU A 200 -2.51 -16.29 -12.38
CA LEU A 200 -3.93 -16.19 -11.99
C LEU A 200 -4.85 -16.92 -12.98
N GLY A 201 -4.35 -17.32 -14.15
CA GLY A 201 -5.15 -17.98 -15.18
C GLY A 201 -6.23 -17.10 -15.79
N TRP A 202 -6.14 -15.80 -15.65
CA TRP A 202 -7.04 -14.84 -16.27
C TRP A 202 -6.75 -14.74 -17.75
N GLN A 203 -7.61 -15.32 -18.55
CA GLN A 203 -7.48 -15.25 -20.02
C GLN A 203 -7.78 -13.81 -20.48
N ASP A 204 -6.95 -13.30 -21.37
CA ASP A 204 -7.13 -11.97 -21.98
C ASP A 204 -7.15 -10.81 -20.96
N PHE A 205 -6.40 -10.93 -19.83
CA PHE A 205 -6.29 -9.84 -18.85
C PHE A 205 -5.63 -8.61 -19.48
N ASP A 206 -6.35 -7.50 -19.47
CA ASP A 206 -5.88 -6.18 -19.87
C ASP A 206 -5.69 -5.29 -18.64
N ALA A 207 -4.44 -4.93 -18.34
CA ALA A 207 -4.10 -4.12 -17.19
C ALA A 207 -4.67 -2.68 -17.30
N ALA A 208 -4.73 -2.14 -18.51
CA ALA A 208 -5.28 -0.80 -18.73
C ALA A 208 -6.79 -0.82 -18.50
N GLU A 209 -7.52 -1.78 -19.08
CA GLU A 209 -8.97 -1.92 -18.86
C GLU A 209 -9.30 -2.14 -17.38
N PHE A 210 -8.52 -2.99 -16.70
CA PHE A 210 -8.69 -3.26 -15.28
C PHE A 210 -8.54 -1.99 -14.44
N LEU A 211 -7.45 -1.23 -14.61
CA LEU A 211 -7.22 0.02 -13.89
C LEU A 211 -8.21 1.12 -14.28
N GLU A 212 -8.58 1.20 -15.55
CA GLU A 212 -9.59 2.13 -16.04
C GLU A 212 -10.93 1.94 -15.32
N SER A 213 -11.35 0.68 -15.16
CA SER A 213 -12.62 0.33 -14.50
C SER A 213 -12.73 0.84 -13.06
N MET A 214 -11.60 1.03 -12.38
CA MET A 214 -11.54 1.53 -11.00
C MET A 214 -11.25 3.04 -10.93
N SER A 215 -10.30 3.52 -11.74
CA SER A 215 -9.80 4.89 -11.65
C SER A 215 -10.74 5.92 -12.27
N ARG A 216 -11.45 5.57 -13.35
CA ARG A 216 -12.38 6.50 -14.03
C ARG A 216 -13.61 6.86 -13.19
N PRO A 217 -14.32 5.92 -12.53
CA PRO A 217 -15.41 6.27 -11.62
C PRO A 217 -14.93 7.12 -10.45
N THR A 218 -13.71 6.85 -9.95
CA THR A 218 -13.07 7.65 -8.90
C THR A 218 -12.74 9.05 -9.39
N GLY A 219 -12.16 9.18 -10.60
CA GLY A 219 -11.85 10.46 -11.24
C GLY A 219 -13.09 11.32 -11.42
N SER A 220 -14.20 10.72 -11.87
CA SER A 220 -15.48 11.43 -12.03
C SER A 220 -15.98 12.04 -10.71
N ARG A 221 -15.73 11.40 -9.57
CA ARG A 221 -16.09 11.90 -8.25
C ARG A 221 -15.15 13.00 -7.74
N LEU A 222 -13.90 13.01 -8.20
CA LEU A 222 -12.91 14.06 -7.89
C LEU A 222 -12.97 15.25 -8.85
N GLY A 223 -13.55 15.05 -10.06
CA GLY A 223 -13.59 16.04 -11.13
C GLY A 223 -12.42 15.96 -12.11
N THR A 224 -11.78 14.78 -12.22
CA THR A 224 -10.66 14.49 -13.12
C THR A 224 -10.96 13.27 -14.02
N THR A 225 -10.03 12.90 -14.90
CA THR A 225 -10.22 11.72 -15.76
C THR A 225 -9.98 10.43 -15.00
N HIS A 226 -8.86 10.33 -14.27
CA HIS A 226 -8.48 9.18 -13.45
C HIS A 226 -8.10 9.66 -12.06
N ALA A 227 -8.45 8.88 -11.03
CA ALA A 227 -8.03 9.14 -9.66
C ALA A 227 -7.86 7.85 -8.87
N ALA A 228 -7.03 7.90 -7.83
CA ALA A 228 -6.90 6.86 -6.82
C ALA A 228 -7.52 7.35 -5.50
N ALA A 229 -8.40 6.54 -4.91
CA ALA A 229 -9.12 6.88 -3.70
C ALA A 229 -8.49 6.30 -2.44
N PHE A 230 -8.60 7.04 -1.34
CA PHE A 230 -8.09 6.68 -0.03
C PHE A 230 -9.07 7.00 1.09
N GLU A 231 -9.14 6.13 2.08
CA GLU A 231 -9.62 6.47 3.41
C GLU A 231 -8.46 7.11 4.17
N VAL A 232 -8.68 8.27 4.76
CA VAL A 232 -7.67 8.99 5.54
C VAL A 232 -7.99 8.84 7.02
N ILE A 233 -7.04 8.25 7.77
CA ILE A 233 -7.12 8.06 9.21
C ILE A 233 -6.14 9.03 9.87
N GLY A 234 -6.66 10.09 10.51
CA GLY A 234 -5.86 11.02 11.30
C GLY A 234 -5.38 10.39 12.60
N LEU A 235 -4.13 10.60 12.96
CA LEU A 235 -3.51 10.05 14.18
C LEU A 235 -3.40 11.06 15.32
N THR A 236 -3.68 12.34 15.04
CA THR A 236 -3.66 13.42 16.01
C THR A 236 -5.04 13.62 16.60
N TRP A 237 -5.12 13.71 17.97
CA TRP A 237 -6.38 14.02 18.64
C TRP A 237 -6.76 15.49 18.43
N GLY A 238 -7.89 15.74 17.76
CA GLY A 238 -8.47 17.08 17.62
C GLY A 238 -7.99 17.90 16.42
N ALA A 239 -7.50 17.24 15.37
CA ALA A 239 -7.29 17.87 14.06
C ALA A 239 -8.56 17.79 13.22
#